data_c384388e3a478c80be80330d3efe4bd5
#
_entry.id   c384388e3a478c80be80330d3efe4bd5
#
_cell.length_a   1.000
_cell.length_b   1.000
_cell.length_c   1.000
_cell.angle_alpha   90.00
_cell.angle_beta   90.00
_cell.angle_gamma   90.00
#
_symmetry.space_group_name_H-M   'P 1'
#
loop_
_entity.id
_entity.type
_entity.pdbx_description
1 polymer ?
#
loop_
_entity_poly.entity_id
_entity_poly.type
_entity_poly.pdbx_seq_one_letter_code
_entity_poly.pdbx_strand_id
1 'polypeptide(L)'
;MNKPSIHTAAGMIMLLIAALIGHGCSQSGGQGKVQRFGSVIGLKSEKKDYYNELHANPWPEINAMLRKCNIQNFSIYECELDGKLYLFSYFEYTGDDFPADMEKMKADKKTNEWWAETDPCQIRLSGTPEGEQWLSIEEVYHLD
;
A
#
# COMPACT_ATOMS: atom_id res chain seq x y z
N MET A 1 -20.96 -32.37 52.40
CA MET A 1 -22.39 -32.25 52.81
C MET A 1 -22.92 -30.97 52.24
N ASN A 2 -24.06 -31.14 51.56
CA ASN A 2 -24.99 -30.13 51.03
C ASN A 2 -24.68 -29.40 49.72
N LYS A 3 -25.24 -29.99 48.68
CA LYS A 3 -26.00 -29.33 47.59
C LYS A 3 -27.34 -28.77 48.19
N PRO A 4 -28.22 -28.12 47.44
CA PRO A 4 -28.23 -27.48 46.13
C PRO A 4 -28.93 -26.09 46.14
N SER A 5 -29.06 -25.37 45.08
CA SER A 5 -30.39 -25.00 44.59
C SER A 5 -30.35 -24.26 43.25
N ILE A 6 -31.10 -24.78 42.35
CA ILE A 6 -31.52 -24.29 41.06
C ILE A 6 -32.63 -23.24 41.29
N HIS A 7 -32.60 -22.13 40.57
CA HIS A 7 -33.83 -21.41 40.22
C HIS A 7 -33.82 -20.95 38.78
N THR A 8 -34.68 -21.61 38.07
CA THR A 8 -35.30 -21.32 36.78
C THR A 8 -36.20 -20.08 36.89
N ALA A 9 -36.29 -19.33 35.84
CA ALA A 9 -37.54 -18.85 35.25
C ALA A 9 -37.30 -17.59 34.42
N ALA A 10 -37.73 -17.69 33.28
CA ALA A 10 -38.84 -17.15 32.50
C ALA A 10 -38.44 -15.88 31.77
N GLY A 11 -38.31 -15.85 30.50
CA GLY A 11 -39.34 -15.90 29.51
C GLY A 11 -40.08 -14.56 29.37
N MET A 12 -39.67 -13.74 28.41
CA MET A 12 -40.60 -12.73 27.90
C MET A 12 -40.34 -12.50 26.41
N ILE A 13 -41.26 -13.00 25.65
CA ILE A 13 -41.53 -12.79 24.24
C ILE A 13 -41.99 -11.34 24.08
N MET A 14 -41.38 -10.59 23.20
CA MET A 14 -42.01 -9.36 22.71
C MET A 14 -41.87 -9.21 21.22
N LEU A 15 -43.01 -9.12 20.64
CA LEU A 15 -43.50 -9.07 19.28
C LEU A 15 -42.64 -8.27 18.25
N LEU A 16 -42.60 -8.89 17.10
CA LEU A 16 -42.34 -8.31 15.78
C LEU A 16 -43.20 -7.08 15.49
N ILE A 17 -42.54 -6.00 15.05
CA ILE A 17 -43.14 -5.04 14.14
C ILE A 17 -42.24 -4.97 12.90
N ALA A 18 -42.72 -5.58 11.82
CA ALA A 18 -42.13 -5.47 10.50
C ALA A 18 -42.49 -4.11 9.94
N ALA A 19 -41.52 -3.21 9.89
CA ALA A 19 -41.58 -2.01 9.06
C ALA A 19 -40.86 -2.30 7.74
N LEU A 20 -41.63 -2.56 6.69
CA LEU A 20 -41.18 -2.58 5.32
C LEU A 20 -40.79 -1.15 4.92
N ILE A 21 -39.52 -0.83 5.07
CA ILE A 21 -38.95 0.36 4.44
C ILE A 21 -38.18 -0.13 3.20
N GLY A 22 -38.74 0.23 2.04
CA GLY A 22 -38.14 -0.07 0.75
C GLY A 22 -36.71 0.47 0.70
N HIS A 23 -35.75 -0.42 0.65
CA HIS A 23 -34.37 -0.08 0.34
C HIS A 23 -34.25 0.04 -1.17
N GLY A 24 -34.35 1.29 -1.64
CA GLY A 24 -33.82 1.64 -2.93
C GLY A 24 -32.32 1.31 -2.91
N CYS A 25 -31.89 0.32 -3.67
CA CYS A 25 -30.49 0.11 -4.00
C CYS A 25 -29.99 1.32 -4.79
N SER A 26 -29.51 2.33 -4.10
CA SER A 26 -28.51 3.23 -4.67
C SER A 26 -27.20 2.42 -4.73
N GLN A 27 -26.93 1.86 -5.90
CA GLN A 27 -25.56 1.51 -6.27
C GLN A 27 -24.82 2.84 -6.49
N SER A 28 -24.40 3.48 -5.41
CA SER A 28 -23.26 4.37 -5.47
C SER A 28 -22.05 3.46 -5.69
N GLY A 29 -21.61 3.33 -6.93
CA GLY A 29 -20.26 2.87 -7.24
C GLY A 29 -19.32 3.84 -6.55
N GLY A 30 -18.91 3.52 -5.32
CA GLY A 30 -17.84 4.22 -4.63
C GLY A 30 -16.57 3.98 -5.45
N GLN A 31 -16.16 4.98 -6.24
CA GLN A 31 -14.78 5.07 -6.63
C GLN A 31 -14.01 5.13 -5.31
N GLY A 32 -13.26 4.06 -5.00
CA GLY A 32 -12.40 4.01 -3.83
C GLY A 32 -11.56 5.28 -3.83
N LYS A 33 -11.49 5.93 -2.66
CA LYS A 33 -10.73 7.19 -2.53
C LYS A 33 -9.28 6.89 -2.90
N VAL A 34 -8.78 7.52 -3.96
CA VAL A 34 -7.37 7.41 -4.36
C VAL A 34 -6.50 7.84 -3.18
N GLN A 35 -5.59 6.96 -2.76
CA GLN A 35 -4.56 7.29 -1.78
C GLN A 35 -3.26 7.57 -2.53
N ARG A 36 -2.58 8.64 -2.17
CA ARG A 36 -1.33 9.07 -2.82
C ARG A 36 -0.15 8.86 -1.89
N PHE A 37 0.93 8.37 -2.45
CA PHE A 37 2.14 8.06 -1.71
C PHE A 37 3.33 8.74 -2.37
N GLY A 38 4.07 9.49 -1.58
CA GLY A 38 5.37 10.05 -1.94
C GLY A 38 6.46 9.42 -1.09
N SER A 39 7.63 9.15 -1.67
CA SER A 39 8.77 8.68 -0.90
C SER A 39 10.10 9.11 -1.52
N VAL A 40 11.16 9.06 -0.72
CA VAL A 40 12.51 9.43 -1.12
C VAL A 40 13.53 8.42 -0.63
N ILE A 41 14.58 8.19 -1.43
CA ILE A 41 15.73 7.35 -1.08
C ILE A 41 16.99 7.92 -1.73
N GLY A 42 18.16 7.66 -1.16
CA GLY A 42 19.43 7.94 -1.81
C GLY A 42 19.75 6.93 -2.91
N LEU A 43 20.51 7.36 -3.93
CA LEU A 43 21.04 6.50 -4.97
C LEU A 43 22.56 6.53 -4.93
N LYS A 44 23.21 5.37 -5.00
CA LYS A 44 24.66 5.26 -5.11
C LYS A 44 25.11 5.74 -6.48
N SER A 45 26.03 6.69 -6.52
CA SER A 45 26.49 7.31 -7.78
C SER A 45 27.06 6.27 -8.75
N GLU A 46 27.80 5.28 -8.24
CA GLU A 46 28.40 4.20 -9.03
C GLU A 46 27.35 3.17 -9.53
N LYS A 47 26.12 3.27 -9.08
CA LYS A 47 25.00 2.39 -9.48
C LYS A 47 23.94 3.10 -10.30
N LYS A 48 24.09 4.39 -10.55
CA LYS A 48 23.11 5.22 -11.27
C LYS A 48 22.75 4.62 -12.63
N ASP A 49 23.74 4.37 -13.47
CA ASP A 49 23.50 3.91 -14.84
C ASP A 49 22.82 2.54 -14.86
N TYR A 50 23.23 1.64 -13.97
CA TYR A 50 22.62 0.32 -13.83
C TYR A 50 21.17 0.42 -13.36
N TYR A 51 20.88 1.25 -12.35
CA TYR A 51 19.52 1.48 -11.86
C TYR A 51 18.61 2.04 -12.95
N ASN A 52 19.12 3.00 -13.72
CA ASN A 52 18.39 3.64 -14.82
C ASN A 52 18.13 2.65 -15.96
N GLU A 53 19.09 1.78 -16.31
CA GLU A 53 18.89 0.72 -17.31
C GLU A 53 17.80 -0.26 -16.90
N LEU A 54 17.78 -0.71 -15.64
CA LEU A 54 16.71 -1.57 -15.12
C LEU A 54 15.32 -0.92 -15.28
N HIS A 55 15.20 0.37 -14.98
CA HIS A 55 13.93 1.08 -15.05
C HIS A 55 13.55 1.54 -16.46
N ALA A 56 14.51 1.66 -17.38
CA ALA A 56 14.22 1.85 -18.80
C ALA A 56 13.63 0.60 -19.46
N ASN A 57 13.96 -0.59 -18.92
CA ASN A 57 13.51 -1.89 -19.43
C ASN A 57 12.90 -2.74 -18.29
N PRO A 58 11.82 -2.26 -17.63
CA PRO A 58 11.26 -2.95 -16.48
C PRO A 58 10.70 -4.31 -16.86
N TRP A 59 10.88 -5.29 -16.00
CA TRP A 59 10.34 -6.61 -16.23
C TRP A 59 8.80 -6.55 -16.31
N PRO A 60 8.16 -7.16 -17.32
CA PRO A 60 6.71 -7.10 -17.50
C PRO A 60 5.92 -7.58 -16.27
N GLU A 61 6.47 -8.58 -15.55
CA GLU A 61 5.86 -9.14 -14.34
C GLU A 61 5.78 -8.10 -13.21
N ILE A 62 6.75 -7.18 -13.10
CA ILE A 62 6.74 -6.13 -12.09
C ILE A 62 5.60 -5.15 -12.36
N ASN A 63 5.47 -4.67 -13.59
CA ASN A 63 4.36 -3.81 -13.97
C ASN A 63 3.00 -4.49 -13.80
N ALA A 64 2.92 -5.81 -14.07
CA ALA A 64 1.70 -6.58 -13.85
C ALA A 64 1.37 -6.70 -12.36
N MET A 65 2.39 -6.91 -11.50
CA MET A 65 2.20 -7.03 -10.05
C MET A 65 1.80 -5.70 -9.42
N LEU A 66 2.39 -4.58 -9.82
CA LEU A 66 1.97 -3.24 -9.38
C LEU A 66 0.47 -3.01 -9.66
N ARG A 67 0.02 -3.27 -10.89
CA ARG A 67 -1.41 -3.15 -11.25
C ARG A 67 -2.30 -4.11 -10.46
N LYS A 68 -1.86 -5.35 -10.26
CA LYS A 68 -2.58 -6.36 -9.46
C LYS A 68 -2.74 -5.93 -8.00
N CYS A 69 -1.80 -5.15 -7.49
CA CYS A 69 -1.85 -4.55 -6.16
C CYS A 69 -2.47 -3.15 -6.16
N ASN A 70 -3.30 -2.83 -7.16
CA ASN A 70 -4.05 -1.57 -7.26
C ASN A 70 -3.17 -0.30 -7.26
N ILE A 71 -1.91 -0.41 -7.72
CA ILE A 71 -0.99 0.72 -7.88
C ILE A 71 -1.07 1.22 -9.32
N GLN A 72 -1.20 2.53 -9.46
CA GLN A 72 -1.18 3.24 -10.74
C GLN A 72 -0.41 4.55 -10.63
N ASN A 73 -0.19 5.23 -11.76
CA ASN A 73 0.51 6.53 -11.85
C ASN A 73 1.85 6.53 -11.11
N PHE A 74 2.55 5.39 -11.16
CA PHE A 74 3.83 5.23 -10.48
C PHE A 74 4.93 5.91 -11.29
N SER A 75 5.61 6.85 -10.66
CA SER A 75 6.75 7.59 -11.21
C SER A 75 7.92 7.59 -10.24
N ILE A 76 9.14 7.53 -10.78
CA ILE A 76 10.37 7.73 -10.03
C ILE A 76 11.15 8.86 -10.73
N TYR A 77 11.52 9.85 -9.96
CA TYR A 77 12.32 11.01 -10.42
C TYR A 77 13.70 10.95 -9.78
N GLU A 78 14.73 11.21 -10.56
CA GLU A 78 16.11 11.32 -10.07
C GLU A 78 16.51 12.79 -10.01
N CYS A 79 17.19 13.19 -8.94
CA CYS A 79 17.86 14.49 -8.88
C CYS A 79 19.14 14.42 -8.04
N GLU A 80 20.03 15.38 -8.29
CA GLU A 80 21.22 15.59 -7.48
C GLU A 80 21.01 16.82 -6.57
N LEU A 81 21.22 16.62 -5.27
CA LEU A 81 21.15 17.66 -4.24
C LEU A 81 22.43 17.60 -3.41
N ASP A 82 23.14 18.71 -3.31
CA ASP A 82 24.38 18.83 -2.52
C ASP A 82 25.43 17.74 -2.85
N GLY A 83 25.58 17.41 -4.14
CA GLY A 83 26.51 16.40 -4.62
C GLY A 83 26.12 14.96 -4.30
N LYS A 84 24.86 14.70 -3.93
CA LYS A 84 24.29 13.37 -3.67
C LYS A 84 23.11 13.12 -4.58
N LEU A 85 22.98 11.89 -5.03
CA LEU A 85 21.84 11.48 -5.86
C LEU A 85 20.69 10.97 -4.97
N TYR A 86 19.48 11.37 -5.36
CA TYR A 86 18.24 10.96 -4.72
C TYR A 86 17.22 10.51 -5.76
N LEU A 87 16.39 9.56 -5.35
CA LEU A 87 15.20 9.15 -6.08
C LEU A 87 13.98 9.59 -5.30
N PHE A 88 13.03 10.22 -5.98
CA PHE A 88 11.71 10.55 -5.45
C PHE A 88 10.67 9.71 -6.16
N SER A 89 9.85 9.00 -5.42
CA SER A 89 8.76 8.25 -6.00
C SER A 89 7.41 8.87 -5.68
N TYR A 90 6.48 8.70 -6.60
CA TYR A 90 5.06 8.98 -6.44
C TYR A 90 4.27 7.82 -7.01
N PHE A 91 3.21 7.41 -6.31
CA PHE A 91 2.22 6.52 -6.89
C PHE A 91 0.84 6.73 -6.26
N GLU A 92 -0.17 6.23 -6.95
CA GLU A 92 -1.55 6.20 -6.49
C GLU A 92 -1.97 4.76 -6.19
N TYR A 93 -2.73 4.62 -5.12
CA TYR A 93 -3.37 3.37 -4.74
C TYR A 93 -4.88 3.51 -4.84
N THR A 94 -5.54 2.57 -5.52
CA THR A 94 -6.97 2.58 -5.80
C THR A 94 -7.72 1.39 -5.20
N GLY A 95 -7.04 0.57 -4.40
CA GLY A 95 -7.64 -0.56 -3.69
C GLY A 95 -8.25 -0.18 -2.34
N ASP A 96 -8.80 -1.17 -1.66
CA ASP A 96 -9.50 -1.00 -0.39
C ASP A 96 -8.64 -1.43 0.82
N ASP A 97 -7.57 -2.21 0.61
CA ASP A 97 -6.72 -2.74 1.67
C ASP A 97 -5.24 -2.68 1.24
N PHE A 98 -4.63 -1.50 1.43
CA PHE A 98 -3.23 -1.26 1.08
C PHE A 98 -2.26 -2.23 1.79
N PRO A 99 -2.38 -2.47 3.12
CA PRO A 99 -1.51 -3.44 3.79
C PRO A 99 -1.58 -4.84 3.19
N ALA A 100 -2.77 -5.36 2.89
CA ALA A 100 -2.93 -6.68 2.30
C ALA A 100 -2.35 -6.77 0.88
N ASP A 101 -2.48 -5.70 0.08
CA ASP A 101 -1.88 -5.65 -1.26
C ASP A 101 -0.35 -5.57 -1.21
N MET A 102 0.22 -4.85 -0.24
CA MET A 102 1.67 -4.83 -0.02
C MET A 102 2.22 -6.18 0.44
N GLU A 103 1.49 -6.92 1.27
CA GLU A 103 1.88 -8.29 1.63
C GLU A 103 1.85 -9.26 0.44
N LYS A 104 0.88 -9.11 -0.49
CA LYS A 104 0.88 -9.86 -1.76
C LYS A 104 2.12 -9.55 -2.60
N MET A 105 2.53 -8.29 -2.66
CA MET A 105 3.73 -7.86 -3.39
C MET A 105 5.00 -8.42 -2.75
N LYS A 106 5.12 -8.39 -1.42
CA LYS A 106 6.24 -8.98 -0.68
C LYS A 106 6.33 -10.50 -0.84
N ALA A 107 5.20 -11.18 -1.00
CA ALA A 107 5.15 -12.63 -1.22
C ALA A 107 5.48 -13.03 -2.67
N ASP A 108 5.48 -12.09 -3.61
CA ASP A 108 5.72 -12.38 -5.02
C ASP A 108 7.21 -12.60 -5.32
N LYS A 109 7.52 -13.76 -5.91
CA LYS A 109 8.89 -14.15 -6.20
C LYS A 109 9.59 -13.18 -7.18
N LYS A 110 8.88 -12.74 -8.23
CA LYS A 110 9.47 -11.85 -9.24
C LYS A 110 9.73 -10.46 -8.69
N THR A 111 8.86 -9.97 -7.82
CA THR A 111 9.08 -8.72 -7.09
C THR A 111 10.32 -8.80 -6.20
N ASN A 112 10.50 -9.91 -5.48
CA ASN A 112 11.70 -10.09 -4.65
C ASN A 112 12.98 -10.20 -5.48
N GLU A 113 12.95 -10.87 -6.64
CA GLU A 113 14.08 -10.91 -7.57
C GLU A 113 14.41 -9.48 -8.08
N TRP A 114 13.41 -8.67 -8.39
CA TRP A 114 13.57 -7.27 -8.80
C TRP A 114 14.18 -6.41 -7.69
N TRP A 115 13.67 -6.53 -6.47
CA TRP A 115 14.23 -5.80 -5.33
C TRP A 115 15.67 -6.20 -5.04
N ALA A 116 16.02 -7.47 -5.23
CA ALA A 116 17.42 -7.93 -5.08
C ALA A 116 18.39 -7.24 -6.07
N GLU A 117 17.89 -6.74 -7.22
CA GLU A 117 18.68 -5.93 -8.16
C GLU A 117 18.68 -4.44 -7.80
N THR A 118 17.53 -3.90 -7.37
CA THR A 118 17.36 -2.45 -7.15
C THR A 118 17.82 -1.97 -5.78
N ASP A 119 17.55 -2.72 -4.70
CA ASP A 119 17.91 -2.32 -3.33
C ASP A 119 19.41 -2.11 -3.12
N PRO A 120 20.32 -2.94 -3.69
CA PRO A 120 21.76 -2.71 -3.57
C PRO A 120 22.24 -1.40 -4.22
N CYS A 121 21.44 -0.80 -5.12
CA CYS A 121 21.74 0.48 -5.75
C CYS A 121 21.41 1.68 -4.85
N GLN A 122 20.58 1.47 -3.85
CA GLN A 122 19.99 2.51 -3.03
C GLN A 122 20.77 2.75 -1.73
N ILE A 123 20.53 3.92 -1.14
CA ILE A 123 21.05 4.32 0.18
C ILE A 123 19.85 4.68 1.05
N ARG A 124 19.57 3.85 2.05
CA ARG A 124 18.50 4.10 3.01
C ARG A 124 18.78 5.36 3.80
N LEU A 125 17.83 6.28 3.89
CA LEU A 125 17.98 7.56 4.55
C LEU A 125 17.76 7.46 6.06
N SER A 126 18.37 8.39 6.82
CA SER A 126 18.09 8.55 8.23
C SER A 126 16.61 8.91 8.43
N GLY A 127 15.97 8.30 9.42
CA GLY A 127 14.53 8.48 9.71
C GLY A 127 13.61 7.51 8.98
N THR A 128 14.11 6.70 8.04
CA THR A 128 13.30 5.62 7.45
C THR A 128 12.94 4.59 8.53
N PRO A 129 11.67 4.21 8.71
CA PRO A 129 11.25 3.22 9.69
C PRO A 129 11.92 1.85 9.49
N GLU A 130 12.10 1.09 10.57
CA GLU A 130 12.63 -0.25 10.48
C GLU A 130 11.75 -1.14 9.59
N GLY A 131 12.35 -1.93 8.72
CA GLY A 131 11.67 -2.79 7.76
C GLY A 131 11.21 -2.07 6.47
N GLU A 132 11.36 -0.75 6.39
CA GLU A 132 11.10 0.01 5.17
C GLU A 132 12.41 0.36 4.44
N GLN A 133 12.36 0.39 3.11
CA GLN A 133 13.50 0.77 2.28
C GLN A 133 13.49 2.26 1.98
N TRP A 134 12.33 2.82 1.63
CA TRP A 134 12.14 4.21 1.26
C TRP A 134 11.59 5.03 2.42
N LEU A 135 12.03 6.27 2.55
CA LEU A 135 11.48 7.22 3.51
C LEU A 135 10.20 7.83 2.94
N SER A 136 9.08 7.58 3.59
CA SER A 136 7.80 8.21 3.24
C SER A 136 7.85 9.71 3.47
N ILE A 137 7.29 10.49 2.54
CA ILE A 137 7.14 11.95 2.65
C ILE A 137 5.66 12.33 2.61
N GLU A 138 5.32 13.38 3.36
CA GLU A 138 3.93 13.82 3.51
C GLU A 138 3.47 14.62 2.28
N GLU A 139 2.24 14.35 1.81
CA GLU A 139 1.56 15.19 0.82
C GLU A 139 1.05 16.46 1.53
N VAL A 140 1.60 17.61 1.19
CA VAL A 140 1.20 18.90 1.78
C VAL A 140 0.17 19.65 0.94
N TYR A 141 -0.02 19.27 -0.31
CA TYR A 141 -1.00 19.87 -1.22
C TYR A 141 -1.31 18.93 -2.38
N HIS A 142 -2.58 18.89 -2.76
CA HIS A 142 -3.06 18.25 -3.99
C HIS A 142 -4.21 19.06 -4.57
N LEU A 143 -4.27 19.13 -5.89
CA LEU A 143 -5.38 19.64 -6.68
C LEU A 143 -5.90 18.51 -7.58
N ASP A 144 -7.21 18.20 -7.52
CA ASP A 144 -7.89 17.26 -8.41
C ASP A 144 -8.11 17.86 -9.80
#